data_1a20a1e3731e0766e0a866a2102cb20f
#
_entry.id   1a20a1e3731e0766e0a866a2102cb20f
#
_cell.length_a   1.000
_cell.length_b   1.000
_cell.length_c   1.000
_cell.angle_alpha   90.00
_cell.angle_beta   90.00
_cell.angle_gamma   90.00
#
_symmetry.space_group_name_H-M   'P 1'
#
loop_
_entity.id
_entity.type
_entity.pdbx_description
1 polymer ?
#
loop_
_entity_poly.entity_id
_entity_poly.type
_entity_poly.pdbx_seq_one_letter_code
_entity_poly.pdbx_strand_id
1 'polypeptide(L)'
;MRIITNYLLSSLVISISLLSCQKEVKNDDPGTGGSTGTVVNPTPVQGTVTGKVIDNNNNAVTGATVKAGNNTTTTDNRGLFRFNNIQLDKYSAVVTVEKSGFFKGYRVFSASPNNTNFIKLKLVSKTLIGSIDAVAGGSLSLPDNSKITLPASGIVVRSNNQSYSGSVKVYAAVINPASADISQIIPGSFQGTDANNYRVILTSFGMLAVELEGNSGEQLQIATGKTAKLRFTIPSSLRSTAPATIPLWSVDETTGLWKEEGSATKGTDYYEGDVSHFSFWNCDVSSQTVFLEMTIVTAEGPLSHVQVKLTRPNGASSYGYTDSSGHVGGVVPKNEALTLEVLNTCNQAISTQTVGPFSTNTNLGTITVTISPLNTLQITGTAVNCSNQPVTNGNVLVYFEGQLYNRPLNNGNFSLTITRCSNSTGAVEIVAVDNVANQQSNSPWTGLASTGTISTGAISACGVSSASFINYSVDGTNYSLSTATPGDSITTYGSGSSGTNQSATAVFGFRMSQPNMKISFSTQGAAVGTFPLQYLLVNQYDSIIIVTPFNVNITTYGLPGQFIEGNFTGQIRDISNNLHTVAATFRVRRN
;
A
#
# COMPACT_ATOMS: atom_id res chain seq x y z
N MET A 1 -23.93 78.53 -22.02
CA MET A 1 -22.68 79.25 -21.63
C MET A 1 -21.97 78.40 -20.57
N ARG A 2 -20.74 78.08 -20.80
CA ARG A 2 -19.79 77.16 -20.09
C ARG A 2 -19.95 75.67 -20.36
N ILE A 3 -19.09 75.26 -21.24
CA ILE A 3 -18.67 73.88 -21.58
C ILE A 3 -17.74 73.40 -20.48
N ILE A 4 -17.98 72.16 -19.98
CA ILE A 4 -17.03 71.45 -19.14
C ILE A 4 -16.62 70.20 -19.90
N THR A 5 -15.37 70.17 -20.30
CA THR A 5 -14.70 69.04 -21.00
C THR A 5 -14.31 67.97 -19.98
N ASN A 6 -14.80 66.75 -20.13
CA ASN A 6 -14.35 65.58 -19.36
C ASN A 6 -13.22 64.89 -20.11
N TYR A 7 -12.04 64.81 -19.48
CA TYR A 7 -10.93 63.97 -19.90
C TYR A 7 -11.19 62.53 -19.46
N LEU A 8 -11.31 61.63 -20.41
CA LEU A 8 -11.26 60.18 -20.20
C LEU A 8 -9.79 59.77 -20.14
N LEU A 9 -9.31 59.35 -18.96
CA LEU A 9 -8.07 58.58 -18.79
C LEU A 9 -8.39 57.12 -19.10
N SER A 10 -7.93 56.62 -20.23
CA SER A 10 -7.91 55.17 -20.52
C SER A 10 -6.67 54.55 -19.88
N SER A 11 -6.87 53.84 -18.78
CA SER A 11 -5.87 52.96 -18.20
C SER A 11 -5.81 51.66 -19.00
N LEU A 12 -4.73 51.47 -19.76
CA LEU A 12 -4.40 50.25 -20.48
C LEU A 12 -3.90 49.20 -19.45
N VAL A 13 -4.76 48.26 -19.06
CA VAL A 13 -4.36 47.07 -18.28
C VAL A 13 -3.76 46.07 -19.25
N ILE A 14 -2.45 45.92 -19.26
CA ILE A 14 -1.76 44.88 -19.98
C ILE A 14 -1.95 43.58 -19.15
N SER A 15 -2.91 42.77 -19.56
CA SER A 15 -3.05 41.38 -19.09
C SER A 15 -1.95 40.55 -19.73
N ILE A 16 -0.91 40.22 -18.96
CA ILE A 16 0.07 39.21 -19.34
C ILE A 16 -0.63 37.83 -19.15
N SER A 17 -1.19 37.32 -20.23
CA SER A 17 -1.62 35.94 -20.31
C SER A 17 -0.38 35.06 -20.34
N LEU A 18 -0.09 34.41 -19.21
CA LEU A 18 0.80 33.25 -19.16
C LEU A 18 0.14 32.14 -20.02
N LEU A 19 0.61 31.98 -21.24
CA LEU A 19 0.34 30.80 -22.05
C LEU A 19 1.04 29.61 -21.36
N SER A 20 0.32 28.98 -20.43
CA SER A 20 0.58 27.61 -20.06
C SER A 20 0.30 26.78 -21.31
N CYS A 21 1.34 26.22 -21.93
CA CYS A 21 1.17 25.14 -22.89
C CYS A 21 0.57 23.91 -22.18
N GLN A 22 -0.73 23.91 -21.99
CA GLN A 22 -1.46 22.67 -21.79
C GLN A 22 -1.52 22.00 -23.15
N LYS A 23 -0.79 20.89 -23.31
CA LYS A 23 -0.93 19.99 -24.43
C LYS A 23 -2.40 19.53 -24.42
N GLU A 24 -3.16 19.87 -25.46
CA GLU A 24 -4.55 19.45 -25.59
C GLU A 24 -4.64 17.92 -25.45
N VAL A 25 -5.41 17.48 -24.47
CA VAL A 25 -5.84 16.08 -24.37
C VAL A 25 -6.86 15.88 -25.50
N LYS A 26 -6.45 15.22 -26.56
CA LYS A 26 -7.41 14.72 -27.56
C LYS A 26 -8.28 13.67 -26.88
N ASN A 27 -9.53 14.02 -26.65
CA ASN A 27 -10.58 13.02 -26.42
C ASN A 27 -10.74 12.25 -27.73
N ASP A 28 -10.28 11.00 -27.75
CA ASP A 28 -10.47 10.13 -28.89
C ASP A 28 -11.96 9.76 -29.02
N ASP A 29 -12.59 10.32 -30.06
CA ASP A 29 -13.87 9.89 -30.58
C ASP A 29 -13.73 8.44 -31.13
N PRO A 30 -14.65 7.50 -30.85
CA PRO A 30 -14.51 6.11 -31.27
C PRO A 30 -14.82 5.93 -32.76
N GLY A 31 -13.92 6.37 -33.63
CA GLY A 31 -14.16 6.20 -35.06
C GLY A 31 -13.14 6.77 -36.01
N THR A 32 -11.89 6.41 -35.92
CA THR A 32 -10.94 6.35 -37.07
C THR A 32 -9.68 5.63 -36.67
N GLY A 33 -9.27 4.64 -37.45
CA GLY A 33 -8.16 3.73 -37.15
C GLY A 33 -6.78 4.40 -37.14
N GLY A 34 -6.35 4.81 -35.97
CA GLY A 34 -4.96 5.12 -35.63
C GLY A 34 -4.61 4.37 -34.35
N SER A 35 -3.44 3.77 -34.28
CA SER A 35 -2.93 3.06 -33.10
C SER A 35 -2.73 4.05 -31.94
N THR A 36 -3.77 4.34 -31.17
CA THR A 36 -3.71 5.23 -30.01
C THR A 36 -3.69 4.39 -28.74
N GLY A 37 -2.56 4.36 -28.07
CA GLY A 37 -2.42 3.82 -26.71
C GLY A 37 -3.17 4.70 -25.69
N THR A 38 -3.57 4.14 -24.55
CA THR A 38 -4.19 4.91 -23.46
C THR A 38 -3.14 5.72 -22.72
N VAL A 39 -3.24 7.05 -22.73
CA VAL A 39 -2.37 7.94 -21.95
C VAL A 39 -2.64 7.75 -20.46
N VAL A 40 -1.60 7.75 -19.65
CA VAL A 40 -1.71 7.65 -18.19
C VAL A 40 -2.11 9.01 -17.61
N ASN A 41 -3.40 9.21 -17.38
CA ASN A 41 -3.91 10.38 -16.66
C ASN A 41 -4.46 9.95 -15.30
N PRO A 42 -4.06 10.60 -14.18
CA PRO A 42 -4.60 10.30 -12.86
C PRO A 42 -6.13 10.49 -12.80
N THR A 43 -6.82 9.50 -12.24
CA THR A 43 -8.27 9.55 -11.99
C THR A 43 -8.49 9.40 -10.49
N PRO A 44 -8.63 10.52 -9.74
CA PRO A 44 -8.72 10.47 -8.29
C PRO A 44 -10.03 9.84 -7.82
N VAL A 45 -9.92 8.92 -6.86
CA VAL A 45 -11.05 8.28 -6.17
C VAL A 45 -10.75 8.19 -4.67
N GLN A 46 -11.78 8.10 -3.84
CA GLN A 46 -11.64 7.82 -2.41
C GLN A 46 -11.78 6.31 -2.17
N GLY A 47 -10.93 5.75 -1.31
CA GLY A 47 -11.00 4.33 -0.97
C GLY A 47 -10.19 4.00 0.28
N THR A 48 -10.52 2.89 0.90
CA THR A 48 -9.74 2.29 2.00
C THR A 48 -8.76 1.29 1.40
N VAL A 49 -7.54 1.25 1.93
CA VAL A 49 -6.53 0.25 1.55
C VAL A 49 -6.13 -0.54 2.78
N THR A 50 -6.23 -1.84 2.70
CA THR A 50 -5.65 -2.78 3.67
C THR A 50 -4.60 -3.63 2.98
N GLY A 51 -3.61 -4.08 3.71
CA GLY A 51 -2.63 -4.96 3.09
C GLY A 51 -1.77 -5.71 4.07
N LYS A 52 -1.02 -6.66 3.52
CA LYS A 52 -0.05 -7.48 4.26
C LYS A 52 1.33 -7.39 3.62
N VAL A 53 2.33 -7.08 4.45
CA VAL A 53 3.74 -7.08 4.06
C VAL A 53 4.42 -8.32 4.65
N ILE A 54 5.12 -9.06 3.80
CA ILE A 54 5.87 -10.28 4.17
C ILE A 54 7.30 -10.20 3.64
N ASP A 55 8.19 -11.00 4.22
CA ASP A 55 9.56 -11.20 3.75
C ASP A 55 9.69 -12.33 2.72
N ASN A 56 10.91 -12.63 2.29
CA ASN A 56 11.21 -13.72 1.35
C ASN A 56 10.74 -15.10 1.86
N ASN A 57 10.66 -15.29 3.17
CA ASN A 57 10.27 -16.55 3.83
C ASN A 57 8.77 -16.59 4.16
N ASN A 58 7.98 -15.61 3.69
CA ASN A 58 6.58 -15.39 4.01
C ASN A 58 6.28 -15.01 5.47
N ASN A 59 7.29 -14.63 6.26
CA ASN A 59 7.08 -14.10 7.59
C ASN A 59 6.53 -12.67 7.51
N ALA A 60 5.73 -12.30 8.50
CA ALA A 60 5.22 -10.94 8.64
C ALA A 60 6.36 -9.94 8.86
N VAL A 61 6.38 -8.83 8.13
CA VAL A 61 7.34 -7.74 8.35
C VAL A 61 6.72 -6.70 9.26
N THR A 62 7.14 -6.69 10.51
CA THR A 62 6.69 -5.75 11.54
C THR A 62 7.38 -4.39 11.42
N GLY A 63 6.64 -3.30 11.66
CA GLY A 63 7.18 -1.94 11.72
C GLY A 63 7.80 -1.47 10.40
N ALA A 64 7.31 -1.95 9.27
CA ALA A 64 7.65 -1.40 7.96
C ALA A 64 6.84 -0.11 7.75
N THR A 65 7.50 0.95 7.29
CA THR A 65 6.83 2.20 6.91
C THR A 65 6.08 2.01 5.60
N VAL A 66 4.78 2.27 5.60
CA VAL A 66 3.91 2.16 4.42
C VAL A 66 3.39 3.54 4.05
N LYS A 67 3.46 3.90 2.76
CA LYS A 67 2.96 5.19 2.26
C LYS A 67 1.98 4.98 1.10
N ALA A 68 0.94 5.80 1.06
CA ALA A 68 -0.01 5.91 -0.06
C ALA A 68 -0.37 7.38 -0.26
N GLY A 69 0.13 7.99 -1.34
CA GLY A 69 0.10 9.45 -1.53
C GLY A 69 0.77 10.16 -0.35
N ASN A 70 0.07 11.09 0.28
CA ASN A 70 0.55 11.84 1.45
C ASN A 70 0.32 11.10 2.79
N ASN A 71 -0.30 9.92 2.77
CA ASN A 71 -0.62 9.17 3.97
C ASN A 71 0.51 8.20 4.31
N THR A 72 0.81 8.07 5.59
CA THR A 72 1.84 7.15 6.09
C THR A 72 1.29 6.35 7.27
N THR A 73 1.61 5.07 7.33
CA THR A 73 1.32 4.17 8.44
C THR A 73 2.47 3.17 8.62
N THR A 74 2.39 2.28 9.60
CA THR A 74 3.35 1.18 9.77
C THR A 74 2.63 -0.16 9.83
N THR A 75 3.34 -1.22 9.46
CA THR A 75 2.83 -2.57 9.64
C THR A 75 2.88 -3.00 11.10
N ASP A 76 1.87 -3.73 11.54
CA ASP A 76 1.81 -4.35 12.87
C ASP A 76 2.69 -5.62 12.96
N ASN A 77 2.63 -6.32 14.11
CA ASN A 77 3.36 -7.57 14.35
C ASN A 77 2.97 -8.74 13.42
N ARG A 78 1.89 -8.59 12.65
CA ARG A 78 1.39 -9.55 11.65
C ARG A 78 1.67 -9.10 10.22
N GLY A 79 2.37 -7.96 10.06
CA GLY A 79 2.64 -7.34 8.78
C GLY A 79 1.44 -6.65 8.16
N LEU A 80 0.35 -6.43 8.93
CA LEU A 80 -0.86 -5.79 8.43
C LEU A 80 -0.76 -4.26 8.54
N PHE A 81 -1.37 -3.57 7.57
CA PHE A 81 -1.54 -2.11 7.57
C PHE A 81 -2.90 -1.72 7.03
N ARG A 82 -3.31 -0.47 7.30
CA ARG A 82 -4.56 0.09 6.80
C ARG A 82 -4.46 1.59 6.59
N PHE A 83 -5.08 2.07 5.53
CA PHE A 83 -5.43 3.47 5.27
C PHE A 83 -6.94 3.58 5.12
N ASN A 84 -7.57 4.49 5.85
CA ASN A 84 -9.01 4.69 5.78
C ASN A 84 -9.34 5.86 4.87
N ASN A 85 -10.18 5.62 3.87
CA ASN A 85 -10.79 6.62 3.00
C ASN A 85 -9.79 7.69 2.51
N ILE A 86 -8.71 7.25 1.87
CA ILE A 86 -7.67 8.11 1.30
C ILE A 86 -7.91 8.34 -0.18
N GLN A 87 -7.31 9.41 -0.71
CA GLN A 87 -7.30 9.65 -2.15
C GLN A 87 -6.33 8.69 -2.85
N LEU A 88 -6.81 8.02 -3.88
CA LEU A 88 -6.09 7.04 -4.70
C LEU A 88 -6.26 7.37 -6.18
N ASP A 89 -5.40 6.84 -7.04
CA ASP A 89 -5.68 6.80 -8.47
C ASP A 89 -6.51 5.54 -8.80
N LYS A 90 -7.59 5.70 -9.58
CA LYS A 90 -8.48 4.58 -9.93
C LYS A 90 -7.76 3.44 -10.65
N TYR A 91 -6.83 3.76 -11.55
CA TYR A 91 -6.20 2.78 -12.44
C TYR A 91 -4.79 2.36 -12.02
N SER A 92 -4.13 3.18 -11.21
CA SER A 92 -2.74 2.97 -10.79
C SER A 92 -2.46 3.54 -9.39
N ALA A 93 -3.31 3.18 -8.43
CA ALA A 93 -3.04 3.48 -7.03
C ALA A 93 -1.69 2.84 -6.62
N VAL A 94 -0.84 3.60 -5.94
CA VAL A 94 0.47 3.13 -5.50
C VAL A 94 0.57 3.11 -3.97
N VAL A 95 1.10 2.02 -3.46
CA VAL A 95 1.55 1.88 -2.07
C VAL A 95 3.03 1.55 -2.08
N THR A 96 3.80 2.27 -1.28
CA THR A 96 5.23 1.99 -1.08
C THR A 96 5.51 1.51 0.33
N VAL A 97 6.50 0.64 0.48
CA VAL A 97 6.89 0.05 1.76
C VAL A 97 8.40 0.15 1.93
N GLU A 98 8.82 0.70 3.06
CA GLU A 98 10.23 0.85 3.43
C GLU A 98 10.52 0.12 4.75
N LYS A 99 11.58 -0.68 4.75
CA LYS A 99 12.09 -1.39 5.93
C LYS A 99 13.60 -1.60 5.80
N SER A 100 14.35 -1.30 6.85
CA SER A 100 15.81 -1.58 6.87
C SER A 100 16.09 -3.05 6.57
N GLY A 101 17.10 -3.32 5.75
CA GLY A 101 17.44 -4.67 5.29
C GLY A 101 16.69 -5.16 4.05
N PHE A 102 15.80 -4.33 3.50
CA PHE A 102 15.07 -4.63 2.28
C PHE A 102 15.21 -3.51 1.26
N PHE A 103 15.06 -3.84 -0.01
CA PHE A 103 14.80 -2.85 -1.05
C PHE A 103 13.41 -2.24 -0.84
N LYS A 104 13.23 -0.98 -1.25
CA LYS A 104 11.93 -0.31 -1.18
C LYS A 104 10.91 -1.09 -2.01
N GLY A 105 9.80 -1.49 -1.37
CA GLY A 105 8.72 -2.20 -2.03
C GLY A 105 7.70 -1.24 -2.64
N TYR A 106 7.13 -1.64 -3.76
CA TYR A 106 6.07 -0.92 -4.47
C TYR A 106 4.93 -1.88 -4.78
N ARG A 107 3.69 -1.40 -4.70
CA ARG A 107 2.51 -2.09 -5.21
C ARG A 107 1.63 -1.12 -5.96
N VAL A 108 1.39 -1.40 -7.24
CA VAL A 108 0.42 -0.69 -8.08
C VAL A 108 -0.80 -1.58 -8.27
N PHE A 109 -1.97 -1.01 -8.08
CA PHE A 109 -3.25 -1.71 -8.21
C PHE A 109 -4.35 -0.77 -8.70
N SER A 110 -5.43 -1.33 -9.23
CA SER A 110 -6.64 -0.56 -9.55
C SER A 110 -7.49 -0.42 -8.30
N ALA A 111 -7.82 0.82 -7.95
CA ALA A 111 -8.59 1.12 -6.74
C ALA A 111 -10.09 1.15 -7.02
N SER A 112 -10.86 0.42 -6.22
CA SER A 112 -12.33 0.47 -6.23
C SER A 112 -12.80 1.63 -5.35
N PRO A 113 -13.58 2.58 -5.91
CA PRO A 113 -14.10 3.72 -5.16
C PRO A 113 -14.99 3.30 -3.99
N ASN A 114 -14.83 3.97 -2.84
CA ASN A 114 -15.62 3.78 -1.62
C ASN A 114 -15.59 2.35 -1.03
N ASN A 115 -14.67 1.52 -1.48
CA ASN A 115 -14.49 0.14 -1.02
C ASN A 115 -13.17 -0.05 -0.27
N THR A 116 -13.05 -1.20 0.40
CA THR A 116 -11.79 -1.64 1.01
C THR A 116 -11.02 -2.49 0.01
N ASN A 117 -9.96 -1.92 -0.55
CA ASN A 117 -9.02 -2.58 -1.43
C ASN A 117 -8.03 -3.41 -0.59
N PHE A 118 -7.65 -4.57 -1.07
CA PHE A 118 -6.66 -5.42 -0.42
C PHE A 118 -5.43 -5.59 -1.31
N ILE A 119 -4.24 -5.47 -0.69
CA ILE A 119 -2.97 -5.75 -1.39
C ILE A 119 -2.07 -6.65 -0.54
N LYS A 120 -1.23 -7.42 -1.21
CA LYS A 120 -0.16 -8.19 -0.59
C LYS A 120 1.16 -7.84 -1.26
N LEU A 121 2.19 -7.61 -0.46
CA LEU A 121 3.52 -7.23 -0.93
C LEU A 121 4.57 -8.05 -0.20
N LYS A 122 5.48 -8.66 -0.97
CA LYS A 122 6.66 -9.35 -0.46
C LYS A 122 7.88 -8.46 -0.67
N LEU A 123 8.58 -8.10 0.41
CA LEU A 123 9.79 -7.31 0.34
C LEU A 123 10.97 -8.16 -0.11
N VAL A 124 11.78 -7.60 -1.01
CA VAL A 124 13.02 -8.20 -1.50
C VAL A 124 14.15 -7.83 -0.54
N SER A 125 14.86 -8.82 -0.02
CA SER A 125 15.99 -8.62 0.89
C SER A 125 17.11 -7.87 0.20
N LYS A 126 17.65 -6.84 0.87
CA LYS A 126 18.79 -6.05 0.42
C LYS A 126 20.08 -6.76 0.80
N THR A 127 20.64 -7.53 -0.14
CA THR A 127 21.82 -8.37 0.08
C THR A 127 23.08 -7.69 -0.45
N LEU A 128 24.09 -7.54 0.41
CA LEU A 128 25.43 -7.09 -0.02
C LEU A 128 26.10 -8.19 -0.85
N ILE A 129 26.40 -7.90 -2.12
CA ILE A 129 27.06 -8.85 -3.02
C ILE A 129 28.58 -8.61 -3.14
N GLY A 130 29.06 -7.48 -2.63
CA GLY A 130 30.48 -7.12 -2.63
C GLY A 130 30.69 -5.61 -2.62
N SER A 131 31.95 -5.22 -2.81
CA SER A 131 32.32 -3.81 -2.93
C SER A 131 33.23 -3.58 -4.15
N ILE A 132 33.14 -2.38 -4.72
CA ILE A 132 33.91 -1.93 -5.88
C ILE A 132 34.58 -0.59 -5.50
N ASP A 133 35.84 -0.39 -5.89
CA ASP A 133 36.48 0.91 -5.76
C ASP A 133 35.87 1.90 -6.75
N ALA A 134 35.41 3.07 -6.28
CA ALA A 134 34.71 4.06 -7.09
C ALA A 134 35.60 4.69 -8.19
N VAL A 135 36.91 4.78 -7.94
CA VAL A 135 37.88 5.38 -8.90
C VAL A 135 38.23 4.37 -9.98
N ALA A 136 38.52 3.13 -9.58
CA ALA A 136 38.91 2.08 -10.52
C ALA A 136 37.72 1.53 -11.32
N GLY A 137 36.52 1.58 -10.77
CA GLY A 137 35.36 0.85 -11.29
C GLY A 137 35.53 -0.67 -11.12
N GLY A 138 34.67 -1.45 -11.74
CA GLY A 138 34.77 -2.91 -11.66
C GLY A 138 33.43 -3.61 -11.81
N SER A 139 33.44 -4.92 -11.61
CA SER A 139 32.25 -5.76 -11.80
C SER A 139 32.04 -6.73 -10.65
N LEU A 140 30.77 -6.99 -10.32
CA LEU A 140 30.34 -8.05 -9.42
C LEU A 140 29.30 -8.94 -10.12
N SER A 141 29.34 -10.22 -9.83
CA SER A 141 28.36 -11.20 -10.34
C SER A 141 27.50 -11.74 -9.22
N LEU A 142 26.23 -11.99 -9.52
CA LEU A 142 25.29 -12.70 -8.64
C LEU A 142 25.35 -14.21 -8.91
N PRO A 143 24.78 -15.06 -8.03
CA PRO A 143 24.85 -16.51 -8.17
C PRO A 143 24.23 -17.07 -9.46
N ASP A 144 23.30 -16.37 -10.09
CA ASP A 144 22.65 -16.72 -11.36
C ASP A 144 23.42 -16.26 -12.60
N ASN A 145 24.64 -15.72 -12.45
CA ASN A 145 25.48 -15.07 -13.46
C ASN A 145 24.99 -13.70 -13.95
N SER A 146 23.95 -13.12 -13.34
CA SER A 146 23.66 -11.69 -13.52
C SER A 146 24.85 -10.86 -13.04
N LYS A 147 25.10 -9.70 -13.68
CA LYS A 147 26.34 -8.94 -13.45
C LYS A 147 26.07 -7.44 -13.40
N ILE A 148 26.75 -6.77 -12.50
CA ILE A 148 26.75 -5.31 -12.35
C ILE A 148 28.17 -4.81 -12.59
N THR A 149 28.33 -3.86 -13.52
CA THR A 149 29.62 -3.23 -13.82
C THR A 149 29.51 -1.74 -13.60
N LEU A 150 30.29 -1.21 -12.67
CA LEU A 150 30.36 0.22 -12.37
C LEU A 150 31.45 0.90 -13.20
N PRO A 151 31.20 2.12 -13.73
CA PRO A 151 32.19 2.89 -14.46
C PRO A 151 33.28 3.43 -13.52
N ALA A 152 34.51 3.53 -14.02
CA ALA A 152 35.59 4.20 -13.31
C ALA A 152 35.28 5.69 -13.12
N SER A 153 35.49 6.21 -11.88
CA SER A 153 35.24 7.61 -11.51
C SER A 153 33.84 8.10 -11.92
N GLY A 154 32.85 7.20 -11.85
CA GLY A 154 31.48 7.49 -12.31
C GLY A 154 30.42 7.40 -11.19
N ILE A 155 30.82 7.49 -9.92
CA ILE A 155 29.91 7.38 -8.78
C ILE A 155 29.86 8.70 -8.01
N VAL A 156 28.66 9.10 -7.60
CA VAL A 156 28.41 10.32 -6.82
C VAL A 156 27.55 10.02 -5.58
N VAL A 157 27.61 10.91 -4.60
CA VAL A 157 26.69 10.92 -3.46
C VAL A 157 25.32 11.41 -3.96
N ARG A 158 24.28 10.60 -3.78
CA ARG A 158 22.93 10.86 -4.33
C ARG A 158 22.33 12.21 -3.87
N SER A 159 22.62 12.64 -2.64
CA SER A 159 22.00 13.83 -2.05
C SER A 159 22.55 15.17 -2.57
N ASN A 160 23.78 15.20 -3.07
CA ASN A 160 24.46 16.46 -3.44
C ASN A 160 25.26 16.38 -4.75
N ASN A 161 25.24 15.24 -5.45
CA ASN A 161 25.97 14.95 -6.69
C ASN A 161 27.52 15.14 -6.59
N GLN A 162 28.07 15.15 -5.38
CA GLN A 162 29.53 15.20 -5.21
C GLN A 162 30.17 13.85 -5.59
N SER A 163 31.31 13.91 -6.30
CA SER A 163 32.07 12.72 -6.69
C SER A 163 32.47 11.89 -5.44
N TYR A 164 32.26 10.59 -5.52
CA TYR A 164 32.64 9.64 -4.49
C TYR A 164 33.86 8.84 -4.93
N SER A 165 34.87 8.73 -4.07
CA SER A 165 36.15 8.05 -4.37
C SER A 165 36.47 6.88 -3.45
N GLY A 166 35.53 6.51 -2.58
CA GLY A 166 35.72 5.42 -1.63
C GLY A 166 35.27 4.05 -2.17
N SER A 167 35.24 3.07 -1.28
CA SER A 167 34.68 1.75 -1.57
C SER A 167 33.16 1.83 -1.66
N VAL A 168 32.61 1.38 -2.76
CA VAL A 168 31.16 1.32 -3.05
C VAL A 168 30.64 -0.06 -2.67
N LYS A 169 29.85 -0.16 -1.63
CA LYS A 169 29.08 -1.36 -1.30
C LYS A 169 27.95 -1.52 -2.30
N VAL A 170 27.89 -2.67 -2.94
CA VAL A 170 26.85 -2.98 -3.94
C VAL A 170 25.86 -3.96 -3.33
N TYR A 171 24.62 -3.52 -3.20
CA TYR A 171 23.50 -4.38 -2.80
C TYR A 171 22.72 -4.74 -4.05
N ALA A 172 22.43 -6.02 -4.24
CA ALA A 172 21.65 -6.45 -5.38
C ALA A 172 20.81 -7.69 -5.08
N ALA A 173 19.73 -7.84 -5.85
CA ALA A 173 18.90 -9.04 -5.87
C ALA A 173 18.36 -9.31 -7.28
N VAL A 174 18.29 -10.58 -7.64
CA VAL A 174 17.60 -11.06 -8.84
C VAL A 174 16.13 -11.29 -8.49
N ILE A 175 15.23 -10.79 -9.33
CA ILE A 175 13.81 -11.11 -9.28
C ILE A 175 13.50 -11.97 -10.50
N ASN A 176 13.22 -13.26 -10.25
CA ASN A 176 12.94 -14.20 -11.33
C ASN A 176 11.51 -14.01 -11.85
N PRO A 177 11.29 -13.57 -13.09
CA PRO A 177 9.94 -13.39 -13.64
C PRO A 177 9.15 -14.71 -13.81
N ALA A 178 9.83 -15.86 -13.80
CA ALA A 178 9.20 -17.18 -13.83
C ALA A 178 8.87 -17.74 -12.43
N SER A 179 9.08 -16.96 -11.35
CA SER A 179 8.76 -17.37 -9.98
C SER A 179 7.25 -17.47 -9.76
N ALA A 180 6.81 -18.48 -9.01
CA ALA A 180 5.41 -18.70 -8.69
C ALA A 180 4.80 -17.57 -7.85
N ASP A 181 5.62 -16.82 -7.09
CA ASP A 181 5.19 -15.71 -6.24
C ASP A 181 5.53 -14.33 -6.84
N ILE A 182 5.84 -14.28 -8.14
CA ILE A 182 6.20 -13.03 -8.84
C ILE A 182 5.15 -11.92 -8.63
N SER A 183 3.86 -12.26 -8.53
CA SER A 183 2.78 -11.32 -8.24
C SER A 183 2.93 -10.55 -6.94
N GLN A 184 3.67 -11.08 -5.97
CA GLN A 184 3.89 -10.49 -4.66
C GLN A 184 5.25 -9.78 -4.56
N ILE A 185 6.22 -10.21 -5.38
CA ILE A 185 7.62 -9.73 -5.36
C ILE A 185 7.83 -8.58 -6.33
N ILE A 186 7.16 -8.58 -7.48
CA ILE A 186 7.36 -7.58 -8.52
C ILE A 186 7.17 -6.16 -7.97
N PRO A 187 8.11 -5.24 -8.19
CA PRO A 187 7.94 -3.84 -7.86
C PRO A 187 6.78 -3.22 -8.66
N GLY A 188 5.84 -2.61 -7.96
CA GLY A 188 4.63 -2.06 -8.57
C GLY A 188 3.68 -3.14 -9.08
N SER A 189 3.71 -3.36 -10.37
CA SER A 189 2.99 -4.38 -11.13
C SER A 189 3.68 -4.55 -12.49
N PHE A 190 3.12 -5.35 -13.41
CA PHE A 190 3.59 -5.36 -14.80
C PHE A 190 3.06 -4.20 -15.65
N GLN A 191 2.61 -3.11 -15.04
CA GLN A 191 2.19 -1.91 -15.77
C GLN A 191 3.37 -0.95 -15.95
N GLY A 192 3.47 -0.37 -17.15
CA GLY A 192 4.47 0.63 -17.46
C GLY A 192 3.94 1.73 -18.37
N THR A 193 4.80 2.71 -18.61
CA THR A 193 4.62 3.76 -19.62
C THR A 193 5.76 3.67 -20.63
N ASP A 194 5.40 3.52 -21.90
CA ASP A 194 6.39 3.51 -22.99
C ASP A 194 6.99 4.91 -23.23
N ALA A 195 7.93 4.99 -24.16
CA ALA A 195 8.59 6.24 -24.53
C ALA A 195 7.62 7.35 -25.03
N ASN A 196 6.39 6.99 -25.41
CA ASN A 196 5.33 7.91 -25.84
C ASN A 196 4.35 8.23 -24.71
N ASN A 197 4.60 7.78 -23.48
CA ASN A 197 3.72 7.88 -22.31
C ASN A 197 2.39 7.11 -22.45
N TYR A 198 2.33 6.10 -23.30
CA TYR A 198 1.18 5.20 -23.34
C TYR A 198 1.30 4.12 -22.27
N ARG A 199 0.16 3.77 -21.67
CA ARG A 199 0.07 2.65 -20.73
C ARG A 199 0.26 1.33 -21.47
N VAL A 200 1.17 0.52 -20.96
CA VAL A 200 1.48 -0.80 -21.50
C VAL A 200 1.51 -1.85 -20.39
N ILE A 201 1.36 -3.11 -20.78
CA ILE A 201 1.64 -4.25 -19.91
C ILE A 201 2.92 -4.95 -20.38
N LEU A 202 3.74 -5.35 -19.41
CA LEU A 202 5.07 -5.88 -19.63
C LEU A 202 5.11 -7.40 -19.57
N THR A 203 5.96 -8.00 -20.37
CA THR A 203 6.37 -9.41 -20.29
C THR A 203 7.86 -9.45 -20.01
N SER A 204 8.22 -9.91 -18.82
CA SER A 204 9.59 -9.83 -18.32
C SER A 204 10.44 -11.05 -18.72
N PHE A 205 11.71 -10.76 -19.02
CA PHE A 205 12.76 -11.74 -19.30
C PHE A 205 13.90 -11.71 -18.28
N GLY A 206 13.88 -10.77 -17.33
CA GLY A 206 14.86 -10.69 -16.25
C GLY A 206 14.81 -9.35 -15.52
N MET A 207 14.93 -9.39 -14.19
CA MET A 207 14.82 -8.23 -13.32
C MET A 207 15.94 -8.19 -12.29
N LEU A 208 16.49 -7.00 -12.03
CA LEU A 208 17.49 -6.73 -11.00
C LEU A 208 17.09 -5.54 -10.13
N ALA A 209 17.24 -5.69 -8.81
CA ALA A 209 17.29 -4.59 -7.87
C ALA A 209 18.74 -4.24 -7.59
N VAL A 210 19.13 -2.96 -7.63
CA VAL A 210 20.50 -2.52 -7.33
C VAL A 210 20.46 -1.23 -6.51
N GLU A 211 21.18 -1.21 -5.41
CA GLU A 211 21.45 0.00 -4.62
C GLU A 211 22.93 0.08 -4.27
N LEU A 212 23.46 1.30 -4.24
CA LEU A 212 24.84 1.60 -3.88
C LEU A 212 24.91 2.37 -2.55
N GLU A 213 25.88 2.01 -1.71
CA GLU A 213 26.11 2.66 -0.43
C GLU A 213 27.62 2.87 -0.21
N GLY A 214 27.97 4.03 0.31
CA GLY A 214 29.35 4.35 0.70
C GLY A 214 29.75 3.73 2.04
N ASN A 215 30.98 3.97 2.45
CA ASN A 215 31.52 3.40 3.70
C ASN A 215 30.80 3.89 4.95
N SER A 216 30.35 5.15 4.96
CA SER A 216 29.65 5.77 6.10
C SER A 216 28.11 5.67 5.98
N GLY A 217 27.60 4.90 4.99
CA GLY A 217 26.17 4.71 4.77
C GLY A 217 25.54 5.73 3.80
N GLU A 218 26.36 6.52 3.10
CA GLU A 218 25.87 7.45 2.08
C GLU A 218 25.19 6.69 0.95
N GLN A 219 24.00 7.13 0.54
CA GLN A 219 23.36 6.64 -0.67
C GLN A 219 24.12 7.17 -1.89
N LEU A 220 24.55 6.26 -2.75
CA LEU A 220 25.34 6.56 -3.93
C LEU A 220 24.52 6.34 -5.21
N GLN A 221 24.93 6.99 -6.29
CA GLN A 221 24.30 6.88 -7.61
C GLN A 221 25.35 7.03 -8.73
N ILE A 222 24.97 6.69 -9.95
CA ILE A 222 25.79 6.92 -11.15
C ILE A 222 25.83 8.44 -11.42
N ALA A 223 27.01 8.96 -11.74
CA ALA A 223 27.20 10.36 -12.07
C ALA A 223 26.50 10.71 -13.40
N THR A 224 25.96 11.92 -13.51
CA THR A 224 25.34 12.41 -14.74
C THR A 224 26.27 12.25 -15.95
N GLY A 225 25.75 11.68 -17.04
CA GLY A 225 26.50 11.41 -18.26
C GLY A 225 27.41 10.18 -18.22
N LYS A 226 27.40 9.42 -17.12
CA LYS A 226 28.02 8.09 -17.02
C LYS A 226 26.95 7.02 -17.05
N THR A 227 27.35 5.79 -17.36
CA THR A 227 26.48 4.61 -17.34
C THR A 227 27.15 3.46 -16.61
N ALA A 228 26.34 2.66 -15.94
CA ALA A 228 26.73 1.33 -15.48
C ALA A 228 26.17 0.28 -16.45
N LYS A 229 26.80 -0.88 -16.51
CA LYS A 229 26.32 -1.99 -17.34
C LYS A 229 25.66 -3.04 -16.46
N LEU A 230 24.44 -3.42 -16.82
CA LEU A 230 23.71 -4.53 -16.20
C LEU A 230 23.60 -5.71 -17.16
N ARG A 231 23.85 -6.90 -16.61
CA ARG A 231 23.57 -8.17 -17.29
C ARG A 231 22.50 -8.89 -16.51
N PHE A 232 21.43 -9.29 -17.21
CA PHE A 232 20.28 -9.99 -16.69
C PHE A 232 20.29 -11.41 -17.23
N THR A 233 20.39 -12.41 -16.38
CA THR A 233 20.27 -13.82 -16.77
C THR A 233 18.83 -14.13 -17.16
N ILE A 234 18.63 -14.68 -18.35
CA ILE A 234 17.31 -15.07 -18.87
C ILE A 234 16.95 -16.44 -18.28
N PRO A 235 15.82 -16.59 -17.58
CA PRO A 235 15.32 -17.88 -17.12
C PRO A 235 15.25 -18.89 -18.27
N SER A 236 15.65 -20.13 -18.03
CA SER A 236 15.76 -21.16 -19.08
C SER A 236 14.45 -21.36 -19.86
N SER A 237 13.31 -21.28 -19.18
CA SER A 237 11.97 -21.37 -19.78
C SER A 237 11.63 -20.25 -20.74
N LEU A 238 12.33 -19.09 -20.69
CA LEU A 238 12.04 -17.90 -21.51
C LEU A 238 13.06 -17.71 -22.66
N ARG A 239 14.17 -18.45 -22.67
CA ARG A 239 15.27 -18.22 -23.64
C ARG A 239 14.86 -18.39 -25.10
N SER A 240 13.96 -19.33 -25.39
CA SER A 240 13.50 -19.61 -26.76
C SER A 240 12.66 -18.49 -27.37
N THR A 241 11.97 -17.72 -26.53
CA THR A 241 11.07 -16.60 -26.95
C THR A 241 11.73 -15.23 -26.77
N ALA A 242 12.94 -15.19 -26.19
CA ALA A 242 13.64 -13.96 -25.90
C ALA A 242 14.12 -13.27 -27.20
N PRO A 243 13.70 -12.02 -27.52
CA PRO A 243 14.11 -11.30 -28.73
C PRO A 243 15.58 -10.89 -28.71
N ALA A 244 16.15 -10.60 -29.89
CA ALA A 244 17.56 -10.22 -30.03
C ALA A 244 17.91 -8.88 -29.32
N THR A 245 16.95 -7.96 -29.29
CA THR A 245 17.03 -6.68 -28.56
C THR A 245 15.76 -6.48 -27.79
N ILE A 246 15.86 -5.92 -26.59
CA ILE A 246 14.73 -5.73 -25.69
C ILE A 246 14.82 -4.36 -25.02
N PRO A 247 13.69 -3.62 -24.83
CA PRO A 247 13.70 -2.40 -24.03
C PRO A 247 14.09 -2.67 -22.57
N LEU A 248 14.77 -1.71 -21.97
CA LEU A 248 15.01 -1.63 -20.53
C LEU A 248 13.97 -0.75 -19.86
N TRP A 249 13.56 -1.14 -18.68
CA TRP A 249 12.54 -0.47 -17.90
C TRP A 249 13.03 -0.25 -16.48
N SER A 250 12.86 0.97 -15.95
CA SER A 250 13.14 1.31 -14.57
C SER A 250 11.83 1.60 -13.82
N VAL A 251 11.81 1.38 -12.50
CA VAL A 251 10.65 1.77 -11.68
C VAL A 251 10.70 3.27 -11.41
N ASP A 252 9.64 3.98 -11.77
CA ASP A 252 9.40 5.34 -11.31
C ASP A 252 9.00 5.30 -9.83
N GLU A 253 9.83 5.86 -8.96
CA GLU A 253 9.66 5.79 -7.50
C GLU A 253 8.42 6.56 -6.98
N THR A 254 7.83 7.43 -7.80
CA THR A 254 6.65 8.23 -7.46
C THR A 254 5.36 7.51 -7.81
N THR A 255 5.31 6.93 -9.01
CA THR A 255 4.10 6.29 -9.54
C THR A 255 4.08 4.79 -9.34
N GLY A 256 5.25 4.17 -9.08
CA GLY A 256 5.43 2.72 -9.02
C GLY A 256 5.26 2.02 -10.37
N LEU A 257 5.09 2.77 -11.47
CA LEU A 257 5.02 2.24 -12.82
C LEU A 257 6.42 2.03 -13.38
N TRP A 258 6.55 1.08 -14.31
CA TRP A 258 7.75 0.91 -15.08
C TRP A 258 7.83 1.95 -16.19
N LYS A 259 8.98 2.57 -16.37
CA LYS A 259 9.25 3.57 -17.40
C LYS A 259 10.28 3.03 -18.37
N GLU A 260 10.01 3.11 -19.66
CA GLU A 260 10.93 2.68 -20.71
C GLU A 260 12.16 3.61 -20.78
N GLU A 261 13.36 3.06 -20.60
CA GLU A 261 14.62 3.80 -20.61
C GLU A 261 15.76 2.96 -21.21
N GLY A 262 15.99 3.11 -22.51
CA GLY A 262 17.08 2.43 -23.18
C GLY A 262 16.75 1.02 -23.65
N SER A 263 17.77 0.23 -23.94
CA SER A 263 17.63 -1.13 -24.47
C SER A 263 18.80 -2.02 -24.07
N ALA A 264 18.57 -3.33 -24.12
CA ALA A 264 19.58 -4.37 -23.91
C ALA A 264 19.66 -5.31 -25.11
N THR A 265 20.84 -5.87 -25.33
CA THR A 265 21.11 -6.83 -26.40
C THR A 265 21.25 -8.23 -25.83
N LYS A 266 20.67 -9.22 -26.49
CA LYS A 266 20.71 -10.62 -26.09
C LYS A 266 22.10 -11.21 -26.36
N GLY A 267 22.71 -11.80 -25.33
CA GLY A 267 23.81 -12.75 -25.44
C GLY A 267 23.31 -14.18 -25.60
N THR A 268 24.08 -15.17 -25.15
CA THR A 268 23.69 -16.58 -25.23
C THR A 268 22.47 -16.88 -24.32
N ASP A 269 22.57 -16.47 -23.06
CA ASP A 269 21.56 -16.75 -22.03
C ASP A 269 21.29 -15.55 -21.11
N TYR A 270 21.61 -14.35 -21.57
CA TYR A 270 21.44 -13.10 -20.84
C TYR A 270 21.08 -11.95 -21.77
N TYR A 271 20.57 -10.87 -21.17
CA TYR A 271 20.55 -9.53 -21.77
C TYR A 271 21.59 -8.65 -21.12
N GLU A 272 22.21 -7.76 -21.90
CA GLU A 272 23.16 -6.77 -21.39
C GLU A 272 22.85 -5.39 -21.96
N GLY A 273 22.80 -4.38 -21.07
CA GLY A 273 22.53 -3.00 -21.45
C GLY A 273 23.08 -1.99 -20.45
N ASP A 274 23.12 -0.74 -20.88
CA ASP A 274 23.64 0.38 -20.09
C ASP A 274 22.50 1.11 -19.39
N VAL A 275 22.72 1.49 -18.11
CA VAL A 275 21.76 2.21 -17.27
C VAL A 275 22.39 3.47 -16.70
N SER A 276 21.61 4.55 -16.60
CA SER A 276 22.08 5.86 -16.14
C SER A 276 21.90 6.10 -14.64
N HIS A 277 21.14 5.24 -13.97
CA HIS A 277 20.88 5.28 -12.52
C HIS A 277 20.60 3.87 -12.00
N PHE A 278 20.58 3.71 -10.66
CA PHE A 278 20.15 2.47 -10.04
C PHE A 278 18.80 2.60 -9.37
N SER A 279 17.96 1.59 -9.59
CA SER A 279 16.68 1.30 -8.99
C SER A 279 16.36 -0.18 -9.23
N PHE A 280 15.09 -0.54 -9.39
CA PHE A 280 14.72 -1.79 -10.07
C PHE A 280 14.81 -1.60 -11.58
N TRP A 281 15.46 -2.55 -12.24
CA TRP A 281 15.58 -2.60 -13.69
C TRP A 281 15.03 -3.91 -14.24
N ASN A 282 14.38 -3.83 -15.38
CA ASN A 282 13.72 -4.96 -16.02
C ASN A 282 13.99 -4.98 -17.54
N CYS A 283 14.07 -6.16 -18.11
CA CYS A 283 14.16 -6.42 -19.55
C CYS A 283 12.77 -6.93 -20.00
N ASP A 284 11.96 -6.09 -20.64
CA ASP A 284 10.56 -6.40 -20.94
C ASP A 284 10.17 -6.09 -22.38
N VAL A 285 9.29 -6.95 -22.90
CA VAL A 285 8.49 -6.65 -24.09
C VAL A 285 7.16 -6.04 -23.64
N SER A 286 6.82 -4.90 -24.20
CA SER A 286 5.55 -4.21 -23.93
C SER A 286 4.44 -4.64 -24.88
N SER A 287 3.20 -4.59 -24.43
CA SER A 287 1.98 -4.80 -25.22
C SER A 287 0.95 -3.73 -24.91
N GLN A 288 0.16 -3.34 -25.91
CA GLN A 288 -0.98 -2.44 -25.73
C GLN A 288 -1.99 -3.02 -24.76
N THR A 289 -2.71 -2.16 -24.05
CA THR A 289 -3.63 -2.57 -22.99
C THR A 289 -5.05 -2.08 -23.19
N VAL A 290 -5.98 -2.79 -22.58
CA VAL A 290 -7.33 -2.38 -22.26
C VAL A 290 -7.59 -2.59 -20.78
N PHE A 291 -8.61 -1.93 -20.22
CA PHE A 291 -9.02 -2.14 -18.85
C PHE A 291 -10.07 -3.24 -18.76
N LEU A 292 -9.85 -4.20 -17.88
CA LEU A 292 -10.77 -5.31 -17.61
C LEU A 292 -11.20 -5.23 -16.14
N GLU A 293 -12.49 -5.38 -15.89
CA GLU A 293 -13.04 -5.46 -14.53
C GLU A 293 -14.09 -6.55 -14.42
N MET A 294 -14.29 -7.06 -13.21
CA MET A 294 -15.28 -8.09 -12.89
C MET A 294 -15.58 -8.13 -11.39
N THR A 295 -16.65 -8.84 -11.02
CA THR A 295 -17.00 -9.10 -9.62
C THR A 295 -17.04 -10.60 -9.37
N ILE A 296 -16.31 -11.08 -8.39
CA ILE A 296 -16.26 -12.51 -8.02
C ILE A 296 -17.18 -12.73 -6.82
N VAL A 297 -18.10 -13.68 -6.95
CA VAL A 297 -19.06 -14.03 -5.91
C VAL A 297 -19.11 -15.55 -5.68
N THR A 298 -19.60 -15.93 -4.52
CA THR A 298 -20.07 -17.29 -4.21
C THR A 298 -21.58 -17.29 -4.01
N ALA A 299 -22.19 -18.42 -3.75
CA ALA A 299 -23.59 -18.49 -3.34
C ALA A 299 -23.89 -17.71 -2.04
N GLU A 300 -22.88 -17.47 -1.20
CA GLU A 300 -22.98 -16.75 0.06
C GLU A 300 -22.77 -15.22 -0.08
N GLY A 301 -22.36 -14.75 -1.26
CA GLY A 301 -22.13 -13.35 -1.56
C GLY A 301 -20.72 -13.05 -2.09
N PRO A 302 -20.28 -11.77 -2.03
CA PRO A 302 -19.01 -11.33 -2.58
C PRO A 302 -17.81 -12.08 -2.00
N LEU A 303 -16.89 -12.50 -2.86
CA LEU A 303 -15.66 -13.16 -2.47
C LEU A 303 -14.52 -12.14 -2.40
N SER A 304 -14.23 -11.65 -1.19
CA SER A 304 -13.23 -10.63 -0.95
C SER A 304 -11.83 -11.21 -0.70
N HIS A 305 -10.80 -10.40 -1.01
CA HIS A 305 -9.38 -10.67 -0.74
C HIS A 305 -8.82 -11.93 -1.43
N VAL A 306 -9.46 -12.39 -2.50
CA VAL A 306 -8.95 -13.50 -3.31
C VAL A 306 -8.15 -12.97 -4.49
N GLN A 307 -7.12 -13.72 -4.86
CA GLN A 307 -6.28 -13.37 -6.00
C GLN A 307 -6.95 -13.81 -7.29
N VAL A 308 -7.03 -12.91 -8.25
CA VAL A 308 -7.43 -13.19 -9.64
C VAL A 308 -6.20 -13.09 -10.51
N LYS A 309 -5.94 -14.13 -11.28
CA LYS A 309 -4.80 -14.25 -12.18
C LYS A 309 -5.29 -14.36 -13.61
N LEU A 310 -4.65 -13.62 -14.50
CA LEU A 310 -4.86 -13.67 -15.93
C LEU A 310 -3.56 -14.09 -16.61
N THR A 311 -3.57 -15.23 -17.29
CA THR A 311 -2.39 -15.80 -17.95
C THR A 311 -2.54 -15.68 -19.47
N ARG A 312 -1.51 -15.16 -20.11
CA ARG A 312 -1.37 -15.03 -21.57
C ARG A 312 -0.97 -16.37 -22.20
N PRO A 313 -1.17 -16.57 -23.52
CA PRO A 313 -0.70 -17.77 -24.22
C PRO A 313 0.82 -18.02 -24.11
N ASN A 314 1.61 -16.95 -23.94
CA ASN A 314 3.08 -17.04 -23.75
C ASN A 314 3.49 -17.35 -22.29
N GLY A 315 2.54 -17.55 -21.37
CA GLY A 315 2.77 -17.86 -19.97
C GLY A 315 2.91 -16.65 -19.05
N ALA A 316 3.06 -15.43 -19.58
CA ALA A 316 3.10 -14.22 -18.75
C ALA A 316 1.76 -14.00 -18.06
N SER A 317 1.78 -13.52 -16.81
CA SER A 317 0.57 -13.39 -16.01
C SER A 317 0.44 -12.01 -15.36
N SER A 318 -0.81 -11.53 -15.28
CA SER A 318 -1.22 -10.35 -14.51
C SER A 318 -2.04 -10.79 -13.31
N TYR A 319 -2.00 -10.01 -12.22
CA TYR A 319 -2.62 -10.37 -10.95
C TYR A 319 -3.32 -9.18 -10.32
N GLY A 320 -4.45 -9.46 -9.66
CA GLY A 320 -5.17 -8.52 -8.81
C GLY A 320 -5.80 -9.23 -7.62
N TYR A 321 -6.26 -8.47 -6.63
CA TYR A 321 -7.04 -8.99 -5.51
C TYR A 321 -8.42 -8.37 -5.53
N THR A 322 -9.44 -9.17 -5.21
CA THR A 322 -10.79 -8.65 -5.03
C THR A 322 -10.87 -7.76 -3.80
N ASP A 323 -11.62 -6.68 -3.90
CA ASP A 323 -11.96 -5.78 -2.78
C ASP A 323 -13.04 -6.38 -1.86
N SER A 324 -13.53 -5.58 -0.91
CA SER A 324 -14.58 -6.02 0.03
C SER A 324 -15.93 -6.34 -0.64
N SER A 325 -16.17 -5.87 -1.85
CA SER A 325 -17.37 -6.17 -2.65
C SER A 325 -17.17 -7.30 -3.67
N GLY A 326 -16.00 -7.94 -3.66
CA GLY A 326 -15.63 -8.97 -4.64
C GLY A 326 -15.18 -8.40 -5.99
N HIS A 327 -15.10 -7.08 -6.15
CA HIS A 327 -14.69 -6.43 -7.39
C HIS A 327 -13.18 -6.47 -7.55
N VAL A 328 -12.71 -6.66 -8.79
CA VAL A 328 -11.32 -6.58 -9.20
C VAL A 328 -11.24 -6.00 -10.60
N GLY A 329 -10.27 -5.11 -10.82
CA GLY A 329 -9.99 -4.54 -12.13
C GLY A 329 -8.51 -4.34 -12.36
N GLY A 330 -8.12 -4.21 -13.63
CA GLY A 330 -6.74 -3.99 -14.01
C GLY A 330 -6.55 -3.91 -15.52
N VAL A 331 -5.35 -3.52 -15.93
CA VAL A 331 -4.99 -3.53 -17.34
C VAL A 331 -4.59 -4.94 -17.79
N VAL A 332 -5.03 -5.29 -19.00
CA VAL A 332 -4.74 -6.58 -19.64
C VAL A 332 -4.27 -6.35 -21.08
N PRO A 333 -3.57 -7.31 -21.71
CA PRO A 333 -3.19 -7.18 -23.11
C PRO A 333 -4.41 -7.02 -24.02
N LYS A 334 -4.31 -6.09 -24.97
CA LYS A 334 -5.32 -5.90 -26.01
C LYS A 334 -5.26 -7.04 -27.03
N ASN A 335 -6.42 -7.50 -27.50
CA ASN A 335 -6.58 -8.49 -28.58
C ASN A 335 -5.94 -9.86 -28.31
N GLU A 336 -5.79 -10.25 -27.05
CA GLU A 336 -5.34 -11.60 -26.67
C GLU A 336 -6.41 -12.35 -25.90
N ALA A 337 -6.54 -13.63 -26.14
CA ALA A 337 -7.32 -14.54 -25.30
C ALA A 337 -6.49 -14.86 -24.04
N LEU A 338 -7.14 -14.82 -22.88
CA LEU A 338 -6.48 -14.99 -21.58
C LEU A 338 -7.11 -16.15 -20.82
N THR A 339 -6.32 -16.86 -20.04
CA THR A 339 -6.83 -17.78 -19.02
C THR A 339 -7.03 -17.00 -17.72
N LEU A 340 -8.29 -16.91 -17.28
CA LEU A 340 -8.68 -16.32 -16.01
C LEU A 340 -8.74 -17.42 -14.96
N GLU A 341 -8.03 -17.24 -13.86
CA GLU A 341 -8.03 -18.13 -12.70
C GLU A 341 -8.41 -17.32 -11.46
N VAL A 342 -9.37 -17.79 -10.68
CA VAL A 342 -9.64 -17.30 -9.32
C VAL A 342 -8.91 -18.25 -8.37
N LEU A 343 -7.99 -17.68 -7.57
CA LEU A 343 -7.12 -18.48 -6.70
C LEU A 343 -7.58 -18.36 -5.24
N ASN A 344 -7.60 -19.47 -4.53
CA ASN A 344 -7.79 -19.47 -3.08
C ASN A 344 -6.52 -18.93 -2.36
N THR A 345 -6.59 -18.82 -1.05
CA THR A 345 -5.47 -18.37 -0.20
C THR A 345 -4.23 -19.27 -0.29
N CYS A 346 -4.39 -20.48 -0.85
CA CYS A 346 -3.34 -21.47 -1.07
C CYS A 346 -2.72 -21.41 -2.48
N ASN A 347 -3.04 -20.38 -3.27
CA ASN A 347 -2.68 -20.26 -4.68
C ASN A 347 -3.18 -21.40 -5.58
N GLN A 348 -4.26 -22.10 -5.18
CA GLN A 348 -4.92 -23.10 -5.99
C GLN A 348 -6.10 -22.49 -6.73
N ALA A 349 -6.25 -22.81 -8.02
CA ALA A 349 -7.37 -22.34 -8.82
C ALA A 349 -8.68 -23.01 -8.33
N ILE A 350 -9.64 -22.17 -7.93
CA ILE A 350 -11.02 -22.59 -7.60
C ILE A 350 -11.98 -22.37 -8.78
N SER A 351 -11.55 -21.60 -9.77
CA SER A 351 -12.24 -21.42 -11.04
C SER A 351 -11.22 -21.13 -12.13
N THR A 352 -11.43 -21.67 -13.32
CA THR A 352 -10.58 -21.42 -14.49
C THR A 352 -11.48 -21.28 -15.72
N GLN A 353 -11.28 -20.23 -16.51
CA GLN A 353 -12.00 -20.02 -17.77
C GLN A 353 -11.17 -19.21 -18.76
N THR A 354 -11.45 -19.37 -20.06
CA THR A 354 -10.87 -18.50 -21.09
C THR A 354 -11.73 -17.26 -21.26
N VAL A 355 -11.11 -16.09 -21.33
CA VAL A 355 -11.76 -14.79 -21.51
C VAL A 355 -11.07 -13.98 -22.62
N GLY A 356 -11.81 -13.09 -23.25
CA GLY A 356 -11.30 -12.29 -24.37
C GLY A 356 -11.36 -13.02 -25.73
N PRO A 357 -10.66 -12.52 -26.78
CA PRO A 357 -9.82 -11.34 -26.79
C PRO A 357 -10.60 -10.03 -26.60
N PHE A 358 -10.01 -9.04 -25.94
CA PHE A 358 -10.63 -7.73 -25.70
C PHE A 358 -9.97 -6.66 -26.58
N SER A 359 -10.79 -5.94 -27.35
CA SER A 359 -10.32 -4.80 -28.17
C SER A 359 -10.54 -3.44 -27.50
N THR A 360 -11.42 -3.37 -26.49
CA THR A 360 -11.80 -2.17 -25.74
C THR A 360 -11.91 -2.50 -24.24
N ASN A 361 -12.01 -1.47 -23.40
CA ASN A 361 -12.28 -1.64 -21.98
C ASN A 361 -13.57 -2.45 -21.78
N THR A 362 -13.52 -3.46 -20.92
CA THR A 362 -14.58 -4.46 -20.77
C THR A 362 -14.88 -4.74 -19.31
N ASN A 363 -16.16 -4.84 -18.99
CA ASN A 363 -16.64 -5.37 -17.72
C ASN A 363 -17.27 -6.75 -17.95
N LEU A 364 -16.72 -7.80 -17.34
CA LEU A 364 -17.24 -9.17 -17.44
C LEU A 364 -18.49 -9.40 -16.58
N GLY A 365 -18.88 -8.39 -15.76
CA GLY A 365 -19.98 -8.55 -14.81
C GLY A 365 -19.60 -9.49 -13.65
N THR A 366 -20.57 -10.28 -13.22
CA THR A 366 -20.42 -11.18 -12.06
C THR A 366 -20.00 -12.58 -12.50
N ILE A 367 -18.93 -13.07 -11.89
CA ILE A 367 -18.42 -14.44 -12.06
C ILE A 367 -18.70 -15.19 -10.75
N THR A 368 -19.57 -16.20 -10.83
CA THR A 368 -19.87 -17.06 -9.68
C THR A 368 -18.89 -18.21 -9.61
N VAL A 369 -18.24 -18.38 -8.45
CA VAL A 369 -17.32 -19.48 -8.19
C VAL A 369 -17.83 -20.36 -7.07
N THR A 370 -17.48 -21.66 -7.13
CA THR A 370 -17.80 -22.62 -6.08
C THR A 370 -16.54 -22.95 -5.30
N ILE A 371 -16.59 -22.79 -3.97
CA ILE A 371 -15.50 -23.15 -3.09
C ILE A 371 -15.70 -24.60 -2.66
N SER A 372 -14.66 -25.44 -2.84
CA SER A 372 -14.72 -26.84 -2.39
C SER A 372 -14.85 -26.90 -0.85
N PRO A 373 -15.81 -27.64 -0.32
CA PRO A 373 -16.02 -27.74 1.14
C PRO A 373 -14.88 -28.46 1.87
N LEU A 374 -14.02 -29.20 1.18
CA LEU A 374 -12.98 -30.05 1.80
C LEU A 374 -11.89 -29.27 2.56
N ASN A 375 -11.64 -28.00 2.17
CA ASN A 375 -10.61 -27.15 2.79
C ASN A 375 -11.20 -25.81 3.27
N THR A 376 -12.47 -25.81 3.66
CA THR A 376 -13.11 -24.59 4.16
C THR A 376 -13.39 -24.67 5.64
N LEU A 377 -13.32 -23.52 6.29
CA LEU A 377 -13.87 -23.29 7.62
C LEU A 377 -15.05 -22.33 7.45
N GLN A 378 -16.24 -22.79 7.76
CA GLN A 378 -17.43 -21.95 7.85
C GLN A 378 -17.65 -21.56 9.31
N ILE A 379 -17.74 -20.27 9.56
CA ILE A 379 -18.02 -19.71 10.89
C ILE A 379 -19.40 -19.06 10.83
N THR A 380 -20.31 -19.54 11.66
CA THR A 380 -21.68 -19.03 11.73
C THR A 380 -22.01 -18.60 13.14
N GLY A 381 -22.93 -17.65 13.30
CA GLY A 381 -23.39 -17.22 14.61
C GLY A 381 -24.36 -16.05 14.53
N THR A 382 -24.70 -15.54 15.70
CA THR A 382 -25.55 -14.36 15.85
C THR A 382 -24.87 -13.33 16.73
N ALA A 383 -25.17 -12.06 16.53
CA ALA A 383 -24.76 -10.97 17.42
C ALA A 383 -26.00 -10.34 18.05
N VAL A 384 -25.95 -10.15 19.37
CA VAL A 384 -27.02 -9.54 20.15
C VAL A 384 -26.52 -8.27 20.85
N ASN A 385 -27.38 -7.28 20.97
CA ASN A 385 -27.10 -6.03 21.68
C ASN A 385 -27.24 -6.19 23.22
N CYS A 386 -27.10 -5.09 23.97
CA CYS A 386 -27.20 -5.08 25.42
C CYS A 386 -28.60 -5.50 25.98
N SER A 387 -29.61 -5.54 25.14
CA SER A 387 -30.97 -5.99 25.50
C SER A 387 -31.27 -7.41 24.98
N ASN A 388 -30.25 -8.17 24.58
CA ASN A 388 -30.36 -9.50 23.97
C ASN A 388 -31.22 -9.55 22.69
N GLN A 389 -31.36 -8.40 22.00
CA GLN A 389 -32.01 -8.34 20.68
C GLN A 389 -30.98 -8.45 19.57
N PRO A 390 -31.34 -8.97 18.38
CA PRO A 390 -30.44 -9.02 17.24
C PRO A 390 -29.89 -7.64 16.90
N VAL A 391 -28.59 -7.56 16.62
CA VAL A 391 -27.95 -6.34 16.11
C VAL A 391 -28.40 -6.11 14.67
N THR A 392 -29.17 -5.06 14.42
CA THR A 392 -29.73 -4.78 13.09
C THR A 392 -28.77 -4.04 12.17
N ASN A 393 -27.84 -3.25 12.73
CA ASN A 393 -26.79 -2.56 12.00
C ASN A 393 -25.46 -2.74 12.75
N GLY A 394 -24.62 -3.61 12.26
CA GLY A 394 -23.37 -3.95 12.89
C GLY A 394 -22.54 -4.89 12.02
N ASN A 395 -21.46 -5.36 12.59
CA ASN A 395 -20.55 -6.30 11.94
C ASN A 395 -19.85 -7.17 12.97
N VAL A 396 -19.29 -8.29 12.51
CA VAL A 396 -18.32 -9.08 13.27
C VAL A 396 -16.93 -8.92 12.68
N LEU A 397 -15.94 -8.77 13.56
CA LEU A 397 -14.53 -8.79 13.24
C LEU A 397 -14.01 -10.17 13.61
N VAL A 398 -13.65 -10.99 12.63
CA VAL A 398 -13.12 -12.35 12.81
C VAL A 398 -11.63 -12.33 12.55
N TYR A 399 -10.86 -12.71 13.55
CA TYR A 399 -9.43 -12.86 13.44
C TYR A 399 -9.06 -14.34 13.41
N PHE A 400 -8.38 -14.77 12.33
CA PHE A 400 -7.99 -16.15 12.12
C PHE A 400 -6.76 -16.25 11.21
N GLU A 401 -5.77 -17.09 11.58
CA GLU A 401 -4.53 -17.33 10.81
C GLU A 401 -3.82 -16.05 10.33
N GLY A 402 -3.77 -15.02 11.19
CA GLY A 402 -3.12 -13.75 10.88
C GLY A 402 -3.89 -12.85 9.91
N GLN A 403 -5.14 -13.16 9.60
CA GLN A 403 -6.03 -12.34 8.79
C GLN A 403 -7.16 -11.78 9.67
N LEU A 404 -7.60 -10.57 9.33
CA LEU A 404 -8.80 -9.95 9.91
C LEU A 404 -9.89 -9.92 8.83
N TYR A 405 -11.01 -10.55 9.13
CA TYR A 405 -12.20 -10.57 8.28
C TYR A 405 -13.26 -9.67 8.91
N ASN A 406 -13.86 -8.79 8.13
CA ASN A 406 -14.99 -7.97 8.56
C ASN A 406 -16.25 -8.45 7.85
N ARG A 407 -17.26 -8.90 8.60
CA ARG A 407 -18.51 -9.41 8.06
C ARG A 407 -19.69 -8.61 8.58
N PRO A 408 -20.47 -7.95 7.70
CA PRO A 408 -21.72 -7.29 8.09
C PRO A 408 -22.72 -8.30 8.67
N LEU A 409 -23.50 -7.83 9.64
CA LEU A 409 -24.61 -8.59 10.22
C LEU A 409 -25.87 -8.42 9.36
N ASN A 410 -26.60 -9.52 9.18
CA ASN A 410 -27.93 -9.51 8.58
C ASN A 410 -28.93 -9.88 9.66
N ASN A 411 -29.61 -8.88 10.21
CA ASN A 411 -30.53 -9.03 11.33
C ASN A 411 -29.92 -9.90 12.46
N GLY A 412 -28.72 -9.53 12.88
CA GLY A 412 -27.94 -10.21 13.89
C GLY A 412 -27.17 -11.44 13.42
N ASN A 413 -27.49 -12.01 12.27
CA ASN A 413 -26.85 -13.23 11.79
C ASN A 413 -25.59 -12.92 10.97
N PHE A 414 -24.60 -13.83 11.04
CA PHE A 414 -23.44 -13.82 10.16
C PHE A 414 -23.03 -15.21 9.74
N SER A 415 -22.45 -15.30 8.54
CA SER A 415 -21.78 -16.48 8.01
C SER A 415 -20.51 -16.03 7.29
N LEU A 416 -19.40 -16.68 7.55
CA LEU A 416 -18.10 -16.43 6.94
C LEU A 416 -17.46 -17.75 6.54
N THR A 417 -17.19 -17.93 5.25
CA THR A 417 -16.46 -19.08 4.74
C THR A 417 -15.01 -18.67 4.46
N ILE A 418 -14.07 -19.37 5.06
CA ILE A 418 -12.62 -19.18 4.92
C ILE A 418 -12.04 -20.40 4.24
N THR A 419 -11.38 -20.21 3.09
CA THR A 419 -10.59 -21.28 2.45
C THR A 419 -9.25 -21.43 3.14
N ARG A 420 -8.87 -22.65 3.47
CA ARG A 420 -7.66 -22.97 4.23
C ARG A 420 -6.69 -23.83 3.42
N CYS A 421 -5.40 -23.61 3.67
CA CYS A 421 -4.31 -24.38 3.05
C CYS A 421 -3.92 -25.61 3.87
N SER A 422 -4.39 -25.70 5.07
CA SER A 422 -4.02 -26.72 6.05
C SER A 422 -5.23 -27.15 6.87
N ASN A 423 -5.23 -28.39 7.32
CA ASN A 423 -6.22 -28.91 8.24
C ASN A 423 -5.79 -28.74 9.71
N SER A 424 -4.70 -28.04 9.97
CA SER A 424 -4.25 -27.77 11.34
C SER A 424 -5.29 -26.95 12.11
N THR A 425 -5.38 -27.18 13.41
CA THR A 425 -6.25 -26.39 14.29
C THR A 425 -5.65 -25.01 14.53
N GLY A 426 -6.44 -23.96 14.31
CA GLY A 426 -6.07 -22.56 14.56
C GLY A 426 -7.03 -21.89 15.53
N ALA A 427 -6.54 -20.87 16.25
CA ALA A 427 -7.36 -20.05 17.13
C ALA A 427 -8.18 -19.04 16.31
N VAL A 428 -9.47 -18.94 16.61
CA VAL A 428 -10.42 -17.97 16.06
C VAL A 428 -10.79 -17.01 17.17
N GLU A 429 -10.73 -15.70 16.90
CA GLU A 429 -11.21 -14.66 17.78
C GLU A 429 -12.28 -13.83 17.05
N ILE A 430 -13.40 -13.53 17.71
CA ILE A 430 -14.51 -12.79 17.11
C ILE A 430 -14.99 -11.71 18.06
N VAL A 431 -15.10 -10.48 17.53
CA VAL A 431 -15.69 -9.33 18.21
C VAL A 431 -16.94 -8.92 17.44
N ALA A 432 -18.08 -8.86 18.11
CA ALA A 432 -19.30 -8.29 17.54
C ALA A 432 -19.39 -6.79 17.85
N VAL A 433 -19.84 -6.02 16.86
CA VAL A 433 -19.98 -4.54 16.94
C VAL A 433 -21.42 -4.17 16.60
N ASP A 434 -22.04 -3.36 17.46
CA ASP A 434 -23.32 -2.68 17.24
C ASP A 434 -23.04 -1.22 16.88
N ASN A 435 -23.26 -0.85 15.62
CA ASN A 435 -23.02 0.51 15.14
C ASN A 435 -24.10 1.50 15.59
N VAL A 436 -25.31 1.02 15.93
CA VAL A 436 -26.41 1.87 16.41
C VAL A 436 -26.15 2.29 17.85
N ALA A 437 -25.84 1.32 18.71
CA ALA A 437 -25.57 1.57 20.11
C ALA A 437 -24.15 2.07 20.40
N ASN A 438 -23.26 2.07 19.37
CA ASN A 438 -21.82 2.30 19.55
C ASN A 438 -21.21 1.39 20.64
N GLN A 439 -21.57 0.11 20.60
CA GLN A 439 -21.10 -0.90 21.54
C GLN A 439 -20.37 -2.03 20.80
N GLN A 440 -19.53 -2.76 21.51
CA GLN A 440 -18.93 -3.99 21.04
C GLN A 440 -18.74 -4.99 22.17
N SER A 441 -18.40 -6.22 21.82
CA SER A 441 -18.05 -7.28 22.77
C SER A 441 -17.04 -6.80 23.80
N ASN A 442 -17.29 -7.05 25.08
CA ASN A 442 -16.33 -6.75 26.16
C ASN A 442 -15.08 -7.63 26.06
N SER A 443 -15.25 -8.89 25.67
CA SER A 443 -14.18 -9.82 25.36
C SER A 443 -14.45 -10.48 24.02
N PRO A 444 -13.42 -10.83 23.22
CA PRO A 444 -13.62 -11.62 22.02
C PRO A 444 -14.21 -12.99 22.37
N TRP A 445 -15.13 -13.46 21.54
CA TRP A 445 -15.41 -14.90 21.50
C TRP A 445 -14.16 -15.62 21.00
N THR A 446 -13.76 -16.72 21.66
CA THR A 446 -12.58 -17.49 21.28
C THR A 446 -12.95 -18.94 21.06
N GLY A 447 -12.34 -19.56 20.04
CA GLY A 447 -12.52 -20.96 19.73
C GLY A 447 -11.35 -21.53 18.97
N LEU A 448 -11.31 -22.85 18.85
CA LEU A 448 -10.35 -23.55 18.00
C LEU A 448 -11.11 -24.14 16.81
N ALA A 449 -10.55 -23.96 15.62
CA ALA A 449 -11.14 -24.46 14.39
C ALA A 449 -10.10 -25.07 13.46
N SER A 450 -10.51 -26.13 12.76
CA SER A 450 -9.76 -26.70 11.64
C SER A 450 -10.52 -26.45 10.34
N THR A 451 -11.14 -27.46 9.74
CA THR A 451 -12.04 -27.36 8.59
C THR A 451 -13.47 -27.72 9.00
N GLY A 452 -14.45 -27.49 8.14
CA GLY A 452 -15.86 -27.75 8.43
C GLY A 452 -16.57 -26.51 8.99
N THR A 453 -17.64 -26.71 9.76
CA THR A 453 -18.47 -25.62 10.28
C THR A 453 -18.33 -25.50 11.79
N ILE A 454 -18.13 -24.29 12.28
CA ILE A 454 -18.27 -23.94 13.70
C ILE A 454 -19.40 -22.95 13.89
N SER A 455 -20.16 -23.14 14.96
CA SER A 455 -21.19 -22.18 15.39
C SER A 455 -20.73 -21.51 16.69
N THR A 456 -20.74 -20.18 16.70
CA THR A 456 -20.36 -19.41 17.89
C THR A 456 -21.51 -19.26 18.88
N GLY A 457 -22.74 -19.59 18.44
CA GLY A 457 -23.93 -19.17 19.17
C GLY A 457 -24.12 -17.65 19.12
N ALA A 458 -24.72 -17.08 20.17
CA ALA A 458 -24.91 -15.64 20.27
C ALA A 458 -23.68 -14.97 20.89
N ILE A 459 -23.15 -13.96 20.18
CA ILE A 459 -22.04 -13.11 20.66
C ILE A 459 -22.64 -11.78 21.09
N SER A 460 -22.34 -11.35 22.31
CA SER A 460 -22.82 -10.08 22.82
C SER A 460 -21.99 -8.91 22.25
N ALA A 461 -22.64 -7.99 21.54
CA ALA A 461 -22.06 -6.71 21.12
C ALA A 461 -22.31 -5.63 22.20
N CYS A 462 -22.05 -5.99 23.46
CA CYS A 462 -22.30 -5.14 24.60
C CYS A 462 -21.15 -5.15 25.60
N GLY A 463 -21.00 -4.10 26.35
CA GLY A 463 -20.08 -4.00 27.48
C GLY A 463 -18.95 -3.01 27.29
N VAL A 464 -18.54 -2.72 26.04
CA VAL A 464 -17.51 -1.73 25.76
C VAL A 464 -17.98 -0.81 24.64
N SER A 465 -17.86 0.51 24.85
CA SER A 465 -18.18 1.47 23.79
C SER A 465 -17.32 1.20 22.54
N SER A 466 -17.92 1.16 21.37
CA SER A 466 -17.21 1.08 20.10
C SER A 466 -16.69 2.44 19.62
N ALA A 467 -17.05 3.53 20.30
CA ALA A 467 -16.58 4.86 20.00
C ALA A 467 -15.14 5.07 20.48
N SER A 468 -14.34 5.69 19.66
CA SER A 468 -13.07 6.29 20.08
C SER A 468 -13.35 7.57 20.86
N PHE A 469 -12.53 7.86 21.87
CA PHE A 469 -12.59 9.15 22.58
C PHE A 469 -11.18 9.62 22.98
N ILE A 470 -11.05 10.95 23.12
CA ILE A 470 -9.90 11.59 23.75
C ILE A 470 -10.46 12.67 24.69
N ASN A 471 -10.32 12.45 25.99
CA ASN A 471 -10.58 13.46 27.00
C ASN A 471 -9.26 14.07 27.41
N TYR A 472 -9.14 15.38 27.30
CA TYR A 472 -7.89 16.05 27.65
C TYR A 472 -8.16 17.39 28.33
N SER A 473 -7.16 17.87 29.05
CA SER A 473 -7.20 19.19 29.68
C SER A 473 -5.93 19.97 29.40
N VAL A 474 -6.08 21.29 29.32
CA VAL A 474 -4.98 22.25 29.27
C VAL A 474 -5.23 23.29 30.36
N ASP A 475 -4.30 23.39 31.30
CA ASP A 475 -4.37 24.29 32.47
C ASP A 475 -5.70 24.17 33.24
N GLY A 476 -6.19 22.93 33.39
CA GLY A 476 -7.44 22.62 34.08
C GLY A 476 -8.71 22.80 33.23
N THR A 477 -8.63 23.38 32.04
CA THR A 477 -9.78 23.45 31.12
C THR A 477 -9.94 22.12 30.39
N ASN A 478 -11.11 21.50 30.52
CA ASN A 478 -11.40 20.17 29.99
C ASN A 478 -12.00 20.23 28.59
N TYR A 479 -11.58 19.28 27.75
CA TYR A 479 -12.04 19.06 26.38
C TYR A 479 -12.37 17.58 26.19
N SER A 480 -13.36 17.27 25.36
CA SER A 480 -13.74 15.90 25.06
C SER A 480 -14.05 15.77 23.57
N LEU A 481 -13.38 14.84 22.91
CA LEU A 481 -13.62 14.41 21.53
C LEU A 481 -14.12 12.97 21.54
N SER A 482 -15.12 12.66 20.71
CA SER A 482 -15.67 11.30 20.60
C SER A 482 -16.20 11.04 19.20
N THR A 483 -15.88 9.89 18.61
CA THR A 483 -16.46 9.48 17.31
C THR A 483 -17.98 9.24 17.38
N ALA A 484 -18.58 9.21 18.57
CA ALA A 484 -20.03 9.24 18.76
C ALA A 484 -20.62 10.66 18.66
N THR A 485 -19.80 11.71 18.67
CA THR A 485 -20.23 13.11 18.57
C THR A 485 -20.13 13.55 17.10
N PRO A 486 -21.21 14.01 16.45
CA PRO A 486 -21.15 14.50 15.08
C PRO A 486 -20.14 15.64 14.91
N GLY A 487 -19.27 15.54 13.90
CA GLY A 487 -18.22 16.51 13.60
C GLY A 487 -16.89 16.28 14.33
N ASP A 488 -16.79 15.31 15.23
CA ASP A 488 -15.53 14.88 15.81
C ASP A 488 -14.87 13.81 14.93
N SER A 489 -13.57 13.92 14.73
CA SER A 489 -12.75 12.94 14.05
C SER A 489 -11.61 12.50 14.95
N ILE A 490 -11.44 11.19 15.10
CA ILE A 490 -10.35 10.59 15.88
C ILE A 490 -9.75 9.45 15.06
N THR A 491 -8.43 9.45 14.91
CA THR A 491 -7.72 8.43 14.16
C THR A 491 -6.36 8.11 14.80
N THR A 492 -5.85 6.91 14.52
CA THR A 492 -4.48 6.53 14.85
C THR A 492 -3.62 6.52 13.59
N TYR A 493 -2.39 6.95 13.75
CA TYR A 493 -1.36 6.83 12.73
C TYR A 493 -0.19 6.06 13.32
N GLY A 494 0.32 5.07 12.58
CA GLY A 494 1.65 4.54 12.85
C GLY A 494 2.69 5.46 12.23
N SER A 495 3.47 6.19 13.03
CA SER A 495 4.59 6.97 12.51
C SER A 495 5.89 6.18 12.69
N GLY A 496 6.54 5.82 11.56
CA GLY A 496 7.93 5.43 11.57
C GLY A 496 8.79 6.68 11.50
N SER A 497 9.57 7.00 12.53
CA SER A 497 10.58 8.04 12.42
C SER A 497 11.82 7.47 11.71
N SER A 498 12.30 8.22 10.71
CA SER A 498 13.57 7.99 10.04
C SER A 498 14.71 7.94 11.08
N GLY A 499 15.33 6.77 11.25
CA GLY A 499 16.62 6.66 11.93
C GLY A 499 16.70 5.84 13.22
N THR A 500 15.60 5.39 13.81
CA THR A 500 15.62 4.48 14.96
C THR A 500 14.60 3.35 14.79
N ASN A 501 14.99 2.12 15.10
CA ASN A 501 14.19 0.88 14.98
C ASN A 501 13.00 0.79 15.97
N GLN A 502 12.27 1.87 16.24
CA GLN A 502 11.19 1.87 17.22
C GLN A 502 9.83 2.15 16.56
N SER A 503 8.91 1.21 16.75
CA SER A 503 7.51 1.39 16.39
C SER A 503 6.92 2.53 17.22
N ALA A 504 6.21 3.47 16.57
CA ALA A 504 5.56 4.58 17.25
C ALA A 504 4.04 4.47 17.14
N THR A 505 3.35 4.93 18.17
CA THR A 505 1.89 5.14 18.16
C THR A 505 1.61 6.63 18.07
N ALA A 506 0.86 7.04 17.05
CA ALA A 506 0.38 8.41 16.92
C ALA A 506 -1.15 8.44 16.93
N VAL A 507 -1.70 9.43 17.60
CA VAL A 507 -3.14 9.66 17.77
C VAL A 507 -3.44 11.09 17.36
N PHE A 508 -4.50 11.29 16.60
CA PHE A 508 -4.99 12.61 16.21
C PHE A 508 -6.50 12.70 16.43
N GLY A 509 -6.97 13.80 17.02
CA GLY A 509 -8.38 14.11 17.20
C GLY A 509 -8.67 15.59 17.02
N PHE A 510 -9.80 15.92 16.39
CA PHE A 510 -10.26 17.30 16.21
C PHE A 510 -11.77 17.38 16.06
N ARG A 511 -12.33 18.59 16.28
CA ARG A 511 -13.73 18.94 16.06
C ARG A 511 -13.87 19.91 14.89
N MET A 512 -14.63 19.55 13.85
CA MET A 512 -14.81 20.38 12.65
C MET A 512 -15.41 21.76 12.96
N SER A 513 -16.38 21.82 13.87
CA SER A 513 -17.08 23.07 14.25
C SER A 513 -16.26 23.97 15.17
N GLN A 514 -15.14 23.48 15.71
CA GLN A 514 -14.25 24.19 16.63
C GLN A 514 -12.79 23.89 16.28
N PRO A 515 -12.21 24.58 15.28
CA PRO A 515 -10.87 24.26 14.76
C PRO A 515 -9.73 24.31 15.81
N ASN A 516 -9.92 25.05 16.90
CA ASN A 516 -8.98 25.11 18.02
C ASN A 516 -9.16 23.95 19.01
N MET A 517 -10.17 23.09 18.84
CA MET A 517 -10.35 21.89 19.65
C MET A 517 -9.73 20.71 18.91
N LYS A 518 -8.43 20.56 19.09
CA LYS A 518 -7.60 19.52 18.44
C LYS A 518 -6.53 19.03 19.39
N ILE A 519 -6.19 17.75 19.28
CA ILE A 519 -5.04 17.15 19.95
C ILE A 519 -4.39 16.12 19.03
N SER A 520 -3.06 16.17 18.93
CA SER A 520 -2.26 15.16 18.25
C SER A 520 -1.05 14.83 19.10
N PHE A 521 -0.78 13.57 19.29
CA PHE A 521 0.40 13.14 20.03
C PHE A 521 0.98 11.85 19.47
N SER A 522 2.28 11.67 19.67
CA SER A 522 2.96 10.41 19.36
C SER A 522 3.91 9.98 20.46
N THR A 523 4.09 8.67 20.58
CA THR A 523 4.98 8.05 21.55
C THR A 523 5.74 6.90 20.89
N GLN A 524 6.95 6.61 21.41
CA GLN A 524 7.67 5.40 21.04
C GLN A 524 7.01 4.19 21.69
N GLY A 525 6.65 3.21 20.89
CA GLY A 525 6.10 1.95 21.36
C GLY A 525 4.79 1.58 20.69
N ALA A 526 4.64 0.26 20.46
CA ALA A 526 3.46 -0.36 19.89
C ALA A 526 3.04 -1.56 20.74
N ALA A 527 3.03 -1.36 22.07
CA ALA A 527 2.69 -2.36 23.09
C ALA A 527 2.16 -1.68 24.35
N VAL A 528 1.64 -2.47 25.27
CA VAL A 528 1.35 -2.01 26.65
C VAL A 528 2.66 -1.62 27.33
N GLY A 529 2.67 -0.45 27.98
CA GLY A 529 3.85 0.07 28.67
C GLY A 529 3.87 1.59 28.77
N THR A 530 4.94 2.12 29.37
CA THR A 530 5.15 3.56 29.50
C THR A 530 6.29 4.00 28.57
N PHE A 531 5.99 4.96 27.70
CA PHE A 531 6.89 5.38 26.63
C PHE A 531 7.05 6.91 26.62
N PRO A 532 8.23 7.45 26.28
CA PRO A 532 8.41 8.89 26.15
C PRO A 532 7.47 9.49 25.10
N LEU A 533 6.85 10.61 25.43
CA LEU A 533 6.11 11.44 24.48
C LEU A 533 7.12 12.08 23.52
N GLN A 534 6.86 11.94 22.21
CA GLN A 534 7.76 12.44 21.16
C GLN A 534 7.25 13.69 20.48
N TYR A 535 5.93 13.79 20.36
CA TYR A 535 5.25 14.89 19.72
C TYR A 535 3.94 15.17 20.44
N LEU A 536 3.60 16.44 20.61
CA LEU A 536 2.30 16.89 21.09
C LEU A 536 1.93 18.18 20.34
N LEU A 537 0.70 18.23 19.88
CA LEU A 537 0.02 19.42 19.42
C LEU A 537 -1.30 19.48 20.18
N VAL A 538 -1.65 20.59 20.80
CA VAL A 538 -2.90 20.71 21.55
C VAL A 538 -3.50 22.11 21.40
N ASN A 539 -4.76 22.19 20.96
CA ASN A 539 -5.52 23.42 20.75
C ASN A 539 -4.74 24.42 19.85
N GLN A 540 -4.51 25.64 20.33
CA GLN A 540 -3.74 26.69 19.63
C GLN A 540 -2.22 26.54 19.77
N TYR A 541 -1.74 25.60 20.54
CA TYR A 541 -0.32 25.41 20.81
C TYR A 541 0.29 24.47 19.79
N ASP A 542 0.69 25.02 18.63
CA ASP A 542 1.25 24.27 17.50
C ASP A 542 2.79 24.14 17.55
N SER A 543 3.45 25.08 18.26
CA SER A 543 4.90 25.08 18.45
C SER A 543 5.19 25.07 19.95
N ILE A 544 5.54 23.90 20.47
CA ILE A 544 5.75 23.68 21.89
C ILE A 544 7.09 23.03 22.18
N ILE A 545 7.60 23.26 23.39
CA ILE A 545 8.72 22.51 23.96
C ILE A 545 8.16 21.57 25.02
N ILE A 546 8.39 20.27 24.85
CA ILE A 546 8.00 19.26 25.82
C ILE A 546 8.96 19.33 27.01
N VAL A 547 8.41 19.51 28.21
CA VAL A 547 9.19 19.49 29.46
C VAL A 547 9.38 18.04 29.90
N THR A 548 10.58 17.54 29.86
CA THR A 548 10.89 16.14 30.20
C THR A 548 11.08 15.93 31.70
N PRO A 549 10.73 14.76 32.28
CA PRO A 549 10.17 13.58 31.59
C PRO A 549 8.67 13.73 31.33
N PHE A 550 8.25 13.46 30.09
CA PHE A 550 6.84 13.41 29.73
C PHE A 550 6.55 12.09 29.05
N ASN A 551 5.78 11.22 29.69
CA ASN A 551 5.53 9.86 29.24
C ASN A 551 4.04 9.63 28.95
N VAL A 552 3.78 8.76 27.97
CA VAL A 552 2.46 8.19 27.67
C VAL A 552 2.41 6.78 28.25
N ASN A 553 1.42 6.50 29.08
CA ASN A 553 1.15 5.18 29.62
C ASN A 553 0.09 4.50 28.76
N ILE A 554 0.47 3.49 27.97
CA ILE A 554 -0.44 2.66 27.18
C ILE A 554 -0.88 1.48 28.04
N THR A 555 -2.16 1.44 28.39
CA THR A 555 -2.77 0.42 29.27
C THR A 555 -3.34 -0.75 28.48
N THR A 556 -3.76 -0.50 27.25
CA THR A 556 -4.27 -1.52 26.32
C THR A 556 -3.69 -1.26 24.93
N TYR A 557 -3.24 -2.30 24.26
CA TYR A 557 -2.77 -2.25 22.89
C TYR A 557 -3.39 -3.39 22.11
N GLY A 558 -4.62 -3.18 21.63
CA GLY A 558 -5.42 -4.18 20.93
C GLY A 558 -4.90 -4.50 19.53
N LEU A 559 -5.50 -5.50 18.90
CA LEU A 559 -5.29 -5.84 17.49
C LEU A 559 -5.84 -4.74 16.56
N PRO A 560 -5.43 -4.66 15.27
CA PRO A 560 -6.11 -3.82 14.29
C PRO A 560 -7.63 -4.00 14.34
N GLY A 561 -8.36 -2.87 14.40
CA GLY A 561 -9.81 -2.87 14.63
C GLY A 561 -10.25 -2.88 16.11
N GLN A 562 -9.35 -3.19 17.04
CA GLN A 562 -9.56 -3.05 18.49
C GLN A 562 -9.05 -1.69 18.98
N PHE A 563 -8.92 -1.50 20.29
CA PHE A 563 -8.55 -0.21 20.87
C PHE A 563 -7.12 -0.16 21.39
N ILE A 564 -6.54 1.03 21.28
CA ILE A 564 -5.40 1.48 22.05
C ILE A 564 -5.96 2.39 23.13
N GLU A 565 -5.66 2.09 24.40
CA GLU A 565 -6.09 2.88 25.56
C GLU A 565 -4.87 3.33 26.34
N GLY A 566 -4.99 4.51 26.94
CA GLY A 566 -3.90 5.03 27.74
C GLY A 566 -4.19 6.41 28.31
N ASN A 567 -3.18 6.95 28.94
CA ASN A 567 -3.21 8.28 29.54
C ASN A 567 -1.83 8.91 29.55
N PHE A 568 -1.82 10.21 29.74
CA PHE A 568 -0.59 10.95 30.06
C PHE A 568 -0.89 12.22 30.85
N THR A 569 0.10 12.70 31.57
CA THR A 569 0.11 14.01 32.22
C THR A 569 1.52 14.55 32.17
N GLY A 570 1.67 15.83 31.81
CA GLY A 570 2.98 16.46 31.72
C GLY A 570 2.86 17.96 31.47
N GLN A 571 3.99 18.58 31.24
CA GLN A 571 4.11 20.01 31.03
C GLN A 571 4.73 20.34 29.68
N ILE A 572 4.27 21.43 29.09
CA ILE A 572 4.78 22.00 27.85
C ILE A 572 5.08 23.47 28.04
N ARG A 573 5.97 24.04 27.22
CA ARG A 573 6.15 25.49 27.09
C ARG A 573 5.70 25.94 25.70
N ASP A 574 4.96 27.06 25.67
CA ASP A 574 4.60 27.71 24.43
C ASP A 574 5.79 28.51 23.84
N ILE A 575 5.58 29.14 22.67
CA ILE A 575 6.59 29.98 22.00
C ILE A 575 7.01 31.20 22.84
N SER A 576 6.18 31.62 23.82
CA SER A 576 6.46 32.70 24.74
C SER A 576 7.11 32.20 26.06
N ASN A 577 7.49 30.91 26.11
CA ASN A 577 8.09 30.24 27.26
C ASN A 577 7.15 30.08 28.48
N ASN A 578 5.83 30.32 28.31
CA ASN A 578 4.86 30.06 29.39
C ASN A 578 4.68 28.56 29.59
N LEU A 579 4.53 28.15 30.85
CA LEU A 579 4.35 26.76 31.23
C LEU A 579 2.86 26.40 31.24
N HIS A 580 2.50 25.31 30.57
CA HIS A 580 1.16 24.77 30.52
C HIS A 580 1.16 23.32 31.00
N THR A 581 0.11 22.93 31.74
CA THR A 581 -0.09 21.52 32.15
C THR A 581 -1.09 20.88 31.21
N VAL A 582 -0.73 19.74 30.65
CA VAL A 582 -1.59 18.94 29.76
C VAL A 582 -1.78 17.55 30.34
N ALA A 583 -3.03 17.10 30.40
CA ALA A 583 -3.38 15.73 30.74
C ALA A 583 -4.36 15.16 29.72
N ALA A 584 -4.27 13.87 29.44
CA ALA A 584 -5.22 13.19 28.56
C ALA A 584 -5.46 11.76 29.01
N THR A 585 -6.70 11.29 28.73
CA THR A 585 -7.07 9.89 28.67
C THR A 585 -7.65 9.60 27.30
N PHE A 586 -7.26 8.49 26.72
CA PHE A 586 -7.71 8.17 25.37
C PHE A 586 -8.04 6.69 25.22
N ARG A 587 -8.98 6.45 24.33
CA ARG A 587 -9.34 5.14 23.81
C ARG A 587 -9.60 5.31 22.32
N VAL A 588 -8.71 4.85 21.50
CA VAL A 588 -8.74 5.10 20.06
C VAL A 588 -8.66 3.78 19.32
N ARG A 589 -9.55 3.59 18.34
CA ARG A 589 -9.55 2.38 17.51
C ARG A 589 -8.24 2.34 16.72
N ARG A 590 -7.57 1.23 16.85
CA ARG A 590 -6.33 0.95 16.09
C ARG A 590 -6.71 0.67 14.63
N ASN A 591 -6.18 1.47 13.73
CA ASN A 591 -6.34 1.31 12.30
C ASN A 591 -5.37 0.28 11.74
#